data_680ebcec276f81268cfff780b02e13d7
#
_entry.id   680ebcec276f81268cfff780b02e13d7
#
_cell.length_a   1.000
_cell.length_b   1.000
_cell.length_c   1.000
_cell.angle_alpha   90.00
_cell.angle_beta   90.00
_cell.angle_gamma   90.00
#
_symmetry.space_group_name_H-M   'P 1'
#
loop_
_entity.id
_entity.type
_entity.pdbx_description
1 polymer ?
#
loop_
_entity_poly.entity_id
_entity_poly.type
_entity_poly.pdbx_seq_one_letter_code
_entity_poly.pdbx_strand_id
1 'polypeptide(L)'
;MEAISKQKKKLESLDEVDPKIRETYDKLGISLDEQKLLAGVAVDAVMDSVSVATTFKKELAKHGIIFSSFSEAVKNHPDLVRKHLGSVVPYTDNFFAALNSAVFSDGSFCYIPKGVRCPMELSTYFRINAANTGQFERTLIVAEEGSYVSYLEGCTAPMRDENQLHAAVVELVAHKDARIKYSTVQNWYPGDENGKGGIYNFVTKRGLCKEPNSKISWTQVETGSAITWKYPSVVLLGDNSVGEFYSVALTNNYQQADTGTKMVHVGKNTRSIIVSKGISAGRSNNSYRGLVKVHKDAHNARNFSQCDSLLIGDRCGAHTFPYLEIDNKSARVEHEATTSKIGEDQIFYCNQRGLDTEDAVGLIVNGYCKEVFRELPMEFAVEAQKLLAISLEGSVG
;
A
#
# COMPACT_ATOMS: atom_id res chain seq x y z
N MET A 1 12.68 7.16 21.08
CA MET A 1 12.08 5.99 20.41
C MET A 1 13.06 4.83 20.55
N GLU A 2 12.71 3.80 21.26
CA GLU A 2 13.53 2.60 21.34
C GLU A 2 13.14 1.65 20.21
N ALA A 3 14.14 1.13 19.49
CA ALA A 3 13.92 0.07 18.53
C ALA A 3 13.80 -1.27 19.30
N ILE A 4 12.74 -2.02 19.04
CA ILE A 4 12.54 -3.32 19.69
C ILE A 4 13.42 -4.35 18.99
N SER A 5 14.49 -4.77 19.64
CA SER A 5 15.45 -5.73 19.09
C SER A 5 15.40 -7.15 19.70
N LYS A 6 14.36 -7.49 20.47
CA LYS A 6 14.27 -8.82 21.08
C LYS A 6 13.42 -9.75 20.25
N GLN A 7 14.08 -10.72 19.58
CA GLN A 7 13.39 -11.85 18.97
C GLN A 7 12.54 -12.59 20.01
N LYS A 8 11.23 -12.52 19.87
CA LYS A 8 10.30 -13.37 20.60
C LYS A 8 10.29 -14.77 19.95
N LYS A 9 9.93 -15.81 20.74
CA LYS A 9 9.83 -17.18 20.29
C LYS A 9 8.93 -17.26 19.05
N LYS A 10 9.41 -17.89 17.98
CA LYS A 10 8.62 -18.11 16.76
C LYS A 10 7.41 -18.99 17.07
N LEU A 11 6.22 -18.53 16.73
CA LEU A 11 4.99 -19.29 16.84
C LEU A 11 4.84 -20.18 15.59
N GLU A 12 4.39 -21.42 15.77
CA GLU A 12 4.22 -22.36 14.65
C GLU A 12 2.84 -22.28 14.02
N SER A 13 1.88 -21.68 14.72
CA SER A 13 0.48 -21.51 14.28
C SER A 13 -0.06 -20.14 14.71
N LEU A 14 -0.99 -19.61 13.92
CA LEU A 14 -1.76 -18.41 14.28
C LEU A 14 -2.69 -18.65 15.50
N ASP A 15 -2.93 -19.89 15.88
CA ASP A 15 -3.69 -20.24 17.08
C ASP A 15 -2.95 -19.97 18.39
N GLU A 16 -1.62 -19.79 18.30
CA GLU A 16 -0.76 -19.44 19.43
C GLU A 16 -0.62 -17.92 19.65
N VAL A 17 -1.31 -17.12 18.84
CA VAL A 17 -1.27 -15.65 18.89
C VAL A 17 -2.13 -15.15 20.07
N ASP A 18 -1.67 -14.08 20.74
CA ASP A 18 -2.35 -13.46 21.88
C ASP A 18 -3.85 -13.22 21.62
N PRO A 19 -4.75 -13.62 22.55
CA PRO A 19 -6.20 -13.46 22.41
C PRO A 19 -6.66 -12.02 22.07
N LYS A 20 -5.92 -10.99 22.54
CA LYS A 20 -6.21 -9.59 22.21
C LYS A 20 -6.01 -9.27 20.73
N ILE A 21 -5.16 -10.01 20.07
CA ILE A 21 -4.90 -9.86 18.64
C ILE A 21 -6.03 -10.52 17.85
N ARG A 22 -6.49 -11.70 18.27
CA ARG A 22 -7.71 -12.34 17.75
C ARG A 22 -8.91 -11.42 17.87
N GLU A 23 -9.13 -10.84 19.06
CA GLU A 23 -10.25 -9.91 19.31
C GLU A 23 -10.24 -8.69 18.36
N THR A 24 -9.07 -8.24 17.91
CA THR A 24 -8.96 -7.12 16.97
C THR A 24 -9.29 -7.54 15.54
N TYR A 25 -8.91 -8.74 15.11
CA TYR A 25 -9.35 -9.30 13.83
C TYR A 25 -10.86 -9.56 13.83
N ASP A 26 -11.42 -10.01 14.96
CA ASP A 26 -12.85 -10.20 15.14
C ASP A 26 -13.61 -8.86 15.06
N LYS A 27 -13.07 -7.78 15.63
CA LYS A 27 -13.64 -6.41 15.52
C LYS A 27 -13.54 -5.85 14.10
N LEU A 28 -12.57 -6.29 13.32
CA LEU A 28 -12.45 -5.94 11.89
C LEU A 28 -13.35 -6.85 11.01
N GLY A 29 -14.05 -7.79 11.61
CA GLY A 29 -14.95 -8.72 10.91
C GLY A 29 -14.24 -9.73 10.03
N ILE A 30 -12.93 -9.94 10.21
CA ILE A 30 -12.12 -10.88 9.46
C ILE A 30 -11.49 -11.85 10.43
N SER A 31 -12.09 -13.03 10.60
CA SER A 31 -11.47 -14.08 11.39
C SER A 31 -10.23 -14.61 10.65
N LEU A 32 -9.16 -14.92 11.38
CA LEU A 32 -7.96 -15.56 10.82
C LEU A 32 -8.29 -16.90 10.14
N ASP A 33 -9.31 -17.57 10.60
CA ASP A 33 -9.79 -18.84 10.02
C ASP A 33 -10.56 -18.62 8.71
N GLU A 34 -11.28 -17.51 8.59
CA GLU A 34 -11.97 -17.10 7.36
C GLU A 34 -10.95 -16.73 6.26
N GLN A 35 -9.86 -16.07 6.60
CA GLN A 35 -8.75 -15.81 5.66
C GLN A 35 -8.07 -17.10 5.18
N LYS A 36 -7.91 -18.10 6.04
CA LYS A 36 -7.36 -19.41 5.68
C LYS A 36 -8.28 -20.22 4.78
N LEU A 37 -9.59 -20.13 5.00
CA LEU A 37 -10.62 -20.97 4.35
C LEU A 37 -11.13 -20.35 3.03
N LEU A 38 -11.28 -19.03 2.95
CA LEU A 38 -11.95 -18.38 1.81
C LEU A 38 -11.01 -17.98 0.66
N ALA A 39 -9.74 -17.69 0.90
CA ALA A 39 -8.87 -17.09 -0.12
C ALA A 39 -7.68 -17.94 -0.54
N GLY A 40 -7.32 -19.03 0.16
CA GLY A 40 -6.06 -19.73 -0.12
C GLY A 40 -4.84 -18.79 -0.02
N VAL A 41 -4.86 -17.85 0.92
CA VAL A 41 -3.84 -16.82 1.11
C VAL A 41 -2.75 -17.34 2.04
N ALA A 42 -1.49 -17.20 1.63
CA ALA A 42 -0.37 -17.40 2.53
C ALA A 42 -0.12 -16.12 3.33
N VAL A 43 -0.14 -16.19 4.64
CA VAL A 43 -0.03 -15.04 5.55
C VAL A 43 1.27 -15.09 6.34
N ASP A 44 1.96 -13.96 6.39
CA ASP A 44 3.04 -13.67 7.34
C ASP A 44 2.58 -12.58 8.31
N ALA A 45 2.60 -12.87 9.61
CA ALA A 45 2.19 -11.92 10.64
C ALA A 45 3.41 -11.29 11.30
N VAL A 46 3.52 -9.97 11.22
CA VAL A 46 4.63 -9.18 11.78
C VAL A 46 4.09 -8.25 12.87
N MET A 47 4.62 -8.39 14.07
CA MET A 47 4.22 -7.59 15.24
C MET A 47 5.43 -6.87 15.81
N ASP A 48 5.29 -5.54 16.00
CA ASP A 48 6.36 -4.69 16.52
C ASP A 48 7.69 -4.93 15.79
N SER A 49 7.65 -5.01 14.46
CA SER A 49 8.78 -5.28 13.56
C SER A 49 9.46 -6.66 13.73
N VAL A 50 8.73 -7.66 14.21
CA VAL A 50 9.21 -9.05 14.34
C VAL A 50 8.19 -10.01 13.72
N SER A 51 8.62 -10.86 12.77
CA SER A 51 7.76 -11.93 12.22
C SER A 51 7.47 -12.98 13.30
N VAL A 52 6.19 -13.27 13.50
CA VAL A 52 5.71 -14.20 14.52
C VAL A 52 5.20 -15.53 13.94
N ALA A 53 4.68 -15.51 12.71
CA ALA A 53 4.17 -16.71 12.05
C ALA A 53 4.13 -16.55 10.53
N THR A 54 4.50 -17.59 9.78
CA THR A 54 4.35 -17.68 8.32
C THR A 54 3.60 -18.96 7.96
N THR A 55 2.45 -18.84 7.27
CA THR A 55 1.61 -19.97 6.86
C THR A 55 1.97 -20.47 5.46
N PHE A 56 1.53 -21.67 5.09
CA PHE A 56 1.68 -22.30 3.76
C PHE A 56 3.13 -22.38 3.23
N LYS A 57 4.13 -22.17 4.05
CA LYS A 57 5.54 -22.17 3.67
C LYS A 57 5.96 -23.47 2.96
N LYS A 58 5.50 -24.62 3.45
CA LYS A 58 5.81 -25.93 2.84
C LYS A 58 5.18 -26.09 1.45
N GLU A 59 3.97 -25.55 1.24
CA GLU A 59 3.29 -25.60 -0.05
C GLU A 59 4.01 -24.72 -1.09
N LEU A 60 4.34 -23.51 -0.71
CA LEU A 60 5.07 -22.58 -1.55
C LEU A 60 6.48 -23.13 -1.92
N ALA A 61 7.14 -23.79 -0.97
CA ALA A 61 8.45 -24.40 -1.20
C ALA A 61 8.43 -25.52 -2.26
N LYS A 62 7.31 -26.23 -2.46
CA LYS A 62 7.18 -27.22 -3.54
C LYS A 62 7.31 -26.59 -4.94
N HIS A 63 7.00 -25.31 -5.07
CA HIS A 63 7.17 -24.51 -6.28
C HIS A 63 8.50 -23.75 -6.31
N GLY A 64 9.37 -23.94 -5.31
CA GLY A 64 10.61 -23.19 -5.15
C GLY A 64 10.40 -21.74 -4.72
N ILE A 65 9.19 -21.35 -4.33
CA ILE A 65 8.88 -20.02 -3.83
C ILE A 65 9.41 -19.87 -2.41
N ILE A 66 10.13 -18.77 -2.16
CA ILE A 66 10.56 -18.39 -0.82
C ILE A 66 9.61 -17.29 -0.33
N PHE A 67 8.94 -17.53 0.78
CA PHE A 67 8.14 -16.55 1.50
C PHE A 67 8.45 -16.70 2.98
N SER A 68 9.14 -15.74 3.55
CA SER A 68 9.66 -15.81 4.92
C SER A 68 9.95 -14.43 5.48
N SER A 69 10.24 -14.37 6.79
CA SER A 69 10.79 -13.17 7.39
C SER A 69 12.20 -12.86 6.82
N PHE A 70 12.60 -11.59 6.91
CA PHE A 70 13.97 -11.18 6.55
C PHE A 70 15.03 -11.90 7.39
N SER A 71 14.79 -12.00 8.70
CA SER A 71 15.70 -12.70 9.63
C SER A 71 15.96 -14.14 9.22
N GLU A 72 14.96 -14.83 8.69
CA GLU A 72 15.09 -16.18 8.18
C GLU A 72 15.76 -16.19 6.80
N ALA A 73 15.40 -15.27 5.91
CA ALA A 73 15.99 -15.18 4.58
C ALA A 73 17.50 -14.89 4.65
N VAL A 74 17.95 -14.04 5.57
CA VAL A 74 19.38 -13.77 5.81
C VAL A 74 20.14 -15.03 6.20
N LYS A 75 19.54 -15.92 6.98
CA LYS A 75 20.16 -17.17 7.41
C LYS A 75 20.19 -18.24 6.31
N ASN A 76 19.07 -18.41 5.61
CA ASN A 76 18.86 -19.53 4.70
C ASN A 76 19.17 -19.20 3.23
N HIS A 77 19.11 -17.91 2.85
CA HIS A 77 19.29 -17.43 1.47
C HIS A 77 20.14 -16.15 1.40
N PRO A 78 21.33 -16.11 2.07
CA PRO A 78 22.12 -14.88 2.22
C PRO A 78 22.54 -14.26 0.88
N ASP A 79 22.79 -15.06 -0.13
CA ASP A 79 23.24 -14.55 -1.44
C ASP A 79 22.12 -13.83 -2.18
N LEU A 80 20.87 -14.32 -2.11
CA LEU A 80 19.72 -13.64 -2.68
C LEU A 80 19.48 -12.30 -1.97
N VAL A 81 19.55 -12.30 -0.63
CA VAL A 81 19.38 -11.08 0.14
C VAL A 81 20.46 -10.06 -0.19
N ARG A 82 21.74 -10.45 -0.21
CA ARG A 82 22.87 -9.55 -0.55
C ARG A 82 22.75 -8.98 -1.95
N LYS A 83 22.26 -9.75 -2.91
CA LYS A 83 22.11 -9.34 -4.31
C LYS A 83 21.03 -8.27 -4.49
N HIS A 84 19.95 -8.33 -3.71
CA HIS A 84 18.75 -7.55 -3.98
C HIS A 84 18.43 -6.49 -2.93
N LEU A 85 18.79 -6.67 -1.67
CA LEU A 85 18.51 -5.73 -0.59
C LEU A 85 19.19 -4.39 -0.85
N GLY A 86 18.43 -3.31 -0.84
CA GLY A 86 18.92 -1.95 -1.11
C GLY A 86 19.23 -1.66 -2.58
N SER A 87 18.92 -2.60 -3.49
CA SER A 87 19.17 -2.42 -4.93
C SER A 87 18.18 -1.47 -5.60
N VAL A 88 17.00 -1.30 -5.02
CA VAL A 88 15.93 -0.41 -5.52
C VAL A 88 15.70 0.77 -4.60
N VAL A 89 15.81 0.58 -3.28
CA VAL A 89 15.77 1.64 -2.27
C VAL A 89 17.09 1.70 -1.53
N PRO A 90 18.10 2.43 -2.05
CA PRO A 90 19.33 2.67 -1.31
C PRO A 90 19.07 3.55 -0.08
N TYR A 91 19.94 3.50 0.91
CA TYR A 91 19.83 4.35 2.11
C TYR A 91 19.89 5.87 1.80
N THR A 92 20.35 6.22 0.61
CA THR A 92 20.42 7.62 0.12
C THR A 92 19.12 8.09 -0.56
N ASP A 93 18.08 7.24 -0.71
CA ASP A 93 16.83 7.61 -1.39
C ASP A 93 16.15 8.81 -0.70
N ASN A 94 15.97 8.72 0.61
CA ASN A 94 15.44 9.80 1.45
C ASN A 94 15.74 9.55 2.93
N PHE A 95 15.39 10.52 3.79
CA PHE A 95 15.63 10.45 5.24
C PHE A 95 15.02 9.19 5.89
N PHE A 96 13.79 8.83 5.55
CA PHE A 96 13.11 7.67 6.16
C PHE A 96 13.66 6.33 5.64
N ALA A 97 14.14 6.29 4.40
CA ALA A 97 14.86 5.12 3.87
C ALA A 97 16.22 4.94 4.59
N ALA A 98 16.92 6.03 4.89
CA ALA A 98 18.14 5.99 5.69
C ALA A 98 17.86 5.51 7.11
N LEU A 99 16.84 6.07 7.77
CA LEU A 99 16.41 5.66 9.11
C LEU A 99 16.02 4.19 9.13
N ASN A 100 15.14 3.75 8.22
CA ASN A 100 14.76 2.34 8.11
C ASN A 100 16.00 1.45 7.93
N SER A 101 16.91 1.80 7.03
CA SER A 101 18.12 1.00 6.77
C SER A 101 19.02 0.86 8.00
N ALA A 102 19.00 1.83 8.91
CA ALA A 102 19.78 1.79 10.15
C ALA A 102 19.13 0.96 11.27
N VAL A 103 17.80 0.86 11.31
CA VAL A 103 17.08 0.34 12.48
C VAL A 103 16.07 -0.77 12.19
N PHE A 104 15.80 -1.14 10.92
CA PHE A 104 14.88 -2.23 10.65
C PHE A 104 15.40 -3.56 11.24
N SER A 105 14.52 -4.31 11.85
CA SER A 105 14.89 -5.57 12.52
C SER A 105 14.38 -6.80 11.78
N ASP A 106 13.24 -6.68 11.08
CA ASP A 106 12.62 -7.75 10.31
C ASP A 106 11.72 -7.18 9.21
N GLY A 107 10.93 -8.04 8.59
CA GLY A 107 10.01 -7.73 7.51
C GLY A 107 9.76 -8.95 6.66
N SER A 108 9.32 -8.75 5.42
CA SER A 108 8.94 -9.83 4.52
C SER A 108 9.91 -9.97 3.35
N PHE A 109 10.35 -11.19 3.09
CA PHE A 109 11.15 -11.57 1.94
C PHE A 109 10.38 -12.55 1.05
N CYS A 110 10.23 -12.20 -0.23
CA CYS A 110 9.55 -13.03 -1.20
C CYS A 110 10.41 -13.18 -2.47
N TYR A 111 10.63 -14.43 -2.89
CA TYR A 111 11.32 -14.75 -4.13
C TYR A 111 10.50 -15.75 -4.94
N ILE A 112 10.19 -15.39 -6.18
CA ILE A 112 9.43 -16.22 -7.12
C ILE A 112 10.37 -16.69 -8.22
N PRO A 113 10.63 -18.01 -8.35
CA PRO A 113 11.52 -18.55 -9.35
C PRO A 113 11.02 -18.31 -10.79
N LYS A 114 11.95 -18.45 -11.73
CA LYS A 114 11.68 -18.34 -13.18
C LYS A 114 10.51 -19.23 -13.62
N GLY A 115 9.57 -18.64 -14.36
CA GLY A 115 8.40 -19.30 -14.95
C GLY A 115 7.34 -19.74 -13.95
N VAL A 116 7.51 -19.44 -12.66
CA VAL A 116 6.56 -19.85 -11.63
C VAL A 116 5.46 -18.78 -11.46
N ARG A 117 4.21 -19.25 -11.58
CA ARG A 117 3.06 -18.46 -11.17
C ARG A 117 2.70 -18.84 -9.73
N CYS A 118 2.76 -17.88 -8.80
CA CYS A 118 2.40 -18.15 -7.41
C CYS A 118 0.96 -18.68 -7.34
N PRO A 119 0.74 -19.85 -6.71
CA PRO A 119 -0.57 -20.54 -6.76
C PRO A 119 -1.61 -19.86 -5.87
N MET A 120 -1.21 -18.96 -4.99
CA MET A 120 -2.09 -18.28 -4.03
C MET A 120 -1.66 -16.83 -3.82
N GLU A 121 -2.55 -16.02 -3.28
CA GLU A 121 -2.21 -14.68 -2.81
C GLU A 121 -1.25 -14.80 -1.62
N LEU A 122 -0.24 -13.92 -1.57
CA LEU A 122 0.62 -13.77 -0.40
C LEU A 122 0.17 -12.55 0.38
N SER A 123 0.19 -12.63 1.70
CA SER A 123 -0.19 -11.50 2.53
C SER A 123 0.73 -11.33 3.73
N THR A 124 1.03 -10.09 4.07
CA THR A 124 1.71 -9.76 5.33
C THR A 124 0.87 -8.76 6.12
N TYR A 125 0.67 -9.06 7.39
CA TYR A 125 -0.01 -8.16 8.32
C TYR A 125 1.00 -7.55 9.28
N PHE A 126 1.09 -6.23 9.28
CA PHE A 126 1.92 -5.45 10.18
C PHE A 126 1.07 -4.82 11.27
N ARG A 127 1.47 -5.02 12.53
CA ARG A 127 0.79 -4.45 13.68
C ARG A 127 1.76 -3.84 14.68
N ILE A 128 1.49 -2.59 15.08
CA ILE A 128 2.18 -1.92 16.18
C ILE A 128 1.38 -2.18 17.46
N ASN A 129 1.98 -2.84 18.44
CA ASN A 129 1.34 -3.10 19.73
C ASN A 129 2.03 -2.39 20.90
N ALA A 130 3.34 -2.16 20.83
CA ALA A 130 4.09 -1.56 21.91
C ALA A 130 3.90 -0.04 21.95
N ALA A 131 3.75 0.52 23.16
CA ALA A 131 3.71 1.96 23.38
C ALA A 131 5.11 2.58 23.23
N ASN A 132 5.19 3.86 22.87
CA ASN A 132 6.43 4.64 22.73
C ASN A 132 7.47 4.03 21.78
N THR A 133 7.01 3.27 20.77
CA THR A 133 7.87 2.61 19.79
C THR A 133 7.53 3.06 18.38
N GLY A 134 8.51 2.96 17.49
CA GLY A 134 8.30 3.05 16.04
C GLY A 134 8.31 1.66 15.42
N GLN A 135 7.66 1.51 14.28
CA GLN A 135 7.73 0.32 13.45
C GLN A 135 8.55 0.58 12.20
N PHE A 136 9.55 -0.26 11.99
CA PHE A 136 10.52 -0.14 10.90
C PHE A 136 10.68 -1.51 10.27
N GLU A 137 9.88 -1.81 9.28
CA GLU A 137 9.97 -3.07 8.54
C GLU A 137 10.46 -2.84 7.12
N ARG A 138 10.94 -3.91 6.50
CA ARG A 138 11.38 -3.91 5.12
C ARG A 138 10.79 -5.10 4.36
N THR A 139 10.17 -4.82 3.22
CA THR A 139 9.65 -5.85 2.32
C THR A 139 10.46 -5.86 1.04
N LEU A 140 10.92 -7.03 0.63
CA LEU A 140 11.61 -7.24 -0.64
C LEU A 140 10.94 -8.36 -1.43
N ILE A 141 10.48 -8.05 -2.63
CA ILE A 141 9.90 -9.03 -3.55
C ILE A 141 10.71 -9.07 -4.84
N VAL A 142 11.20 -10.26 -5.18
CA VAL A 142 11.91 -10.53 -6.42
C VAL A 142 11.13 -11.53 -7.25
N ALA A 143 10.73 -11.12 -8.45
CA ALA A 143 10.04 -11.96 -9.42
C ALA A 143 10.97 -12.22 -10.62
N GLU A 144 11.42 -13.45 -10.74
CA GLU A 144 12.31 -13.88 -11.84
C GLU A 144 11.57 -13.99 -13.18
N GLU A 145 12.29 -14.21 -14.27
CA GLU A 145 11.77 -14.24 -15.65
C GLU A 145 10.47 -15.07 -15.77
N GLY A 146 9.43 -14.47 -16.35
CA GLY A 146 8.14 -15.11 -16.62
C GLY A 146 7.32 -15.47 -15.37
N SER A 147 7.70 -15.00 -14.20
CA SER A 147 6.99 -15.30 -12.96
C SER A 147 5.83 -14.32 -12.66
N TYR A 148 4.95 -14.73 -11.76
CA TYR A 148 3.82 -13.92 -11.31
C TYR A 148 3.61 -14.05 -9.81
N VAL A 149 3.39 -12.93 -9.14
CA VAL A 149 2.96 -12.87 -7.73
C VAL A 149 1.95 -11.77 -7.51
N SER A 150 0.95 -12.06 -6.69
CA SER A 150 0.07 -11.08 -6.07
C SER A 150 0.33 -11.07 -4.58
N TYR A 151 0.58 -9.89 -4.04
CA TYR A 151 0.98 -9.68 -2.65
C TYR A 151 0.14 -8.59 -2.03
N LEU A 152 -0.34 -8.84 -0.82
CA LEU A 152 -1.11 -7.90 -0.04
C LEU A 152 -0.39 -7.53 1.26
N GLU A 153 -0.39 -6.25 1.57
CA GLU A 153 0.07 -5.70 2.83
C GLU A 153 -1.12 -5.11 3.60
N GLY A 154 -1.39 -5.65 4.78
CA GLY A 154 -2.33 -5.11 5.74
C GLY A 154 -1.59 -4.46 6.91
N CYS A 155 -1.98 -3.25 7.31
CA CYS A 155 -1.34 -2.53 8.41
C CYS A 155 -2.38 -1.97 9.37
N THR A 156 -2.16 -2.14 10.69
CA THR A 156 -3.06 -1.64 11.73
C THR A 156 -2.31 -1.27 13.01
N ALA A 157 -2.88 -0.35 13.78
CA ALA A 157 -2.40 -0.01 15.12
C ALA A 157 -3.58 0.25 16.07
N PRO A 158 -3.46 -0.08 17.38
CA PRO A 158 -4.46 0.26 18.37
C PRO A 158 -4.49 1.76 18.64
N MET A 159 -5.63 2.25 19.12
CA MET A 159 -5.81 3.63 19.58
C MET A 159 -4.91 3.96 20.77
N ARG A 160 -4.16 5.07 20.69
CA ARG A 160 -3.28 5.56 21.76
C ARG A 160 -3.20 7.08 21.75
N ASP A 161 -3.03 7.70 22.93
CA ASP A 161 -2.90 9.16 23.10
C ASP A 161 -1.52 9.71 22.70
N GLU A 162 -0.69 8.92 22.06
CA GLU A 162 0.67 9.27 21.63
C GLU A 162 0.83 9.13 20.11
N ASN A 163 1.79 9.90 19.57
CA ASN A 163 2.17 9.72 18.19
C ASN A 163 3.17 8.56 18.06
N GLN A 164 2.96 7.70 17.08
CA GLN A 164 3.88 6.62 16.74
C GLN A 164 4.33 6.73 15.30
N LEU A 165 5.60 6.42 15.04
CA LEU A 165 6.17 6.46 13.69
C LEU A 165 6.14 5.06 13.07
N HIS A 166 5.52 4.97 11.89
CA HIS A 166 5.67 3.86 10.97
C HIS A 166 6.51 4.31 9.78
N ALA A 167 7.70 3.75 9.63
CA ALA A 167 8.60 4.08 8.53
C ALA A 167 9.09 2.78 7.86
N ALA A 168 8.31 2.31 6.90
CA ALA A 168 8.58 1.09 6.15
C ALA A 168 9.30 1.35 4.82
N VAL A 169 9.98 0.33 4.33
CA VAL A 169 10.57 0.30 2.99
C VAL A 169 10.09 -0.93 2.23
N VAL A 170 9.65 -0.71 0.97
CA VAL A 170 9.27 -1.79 0.06
C VAL A 170 10.07 -1.69 -1.24
N GLU A 171 10.70 -2.81 -1.59
CA GLU A 171 11.49 -2.97 -2.81
C GLU A 171 10.89 -4.08 -3.69
N LEU A 172 10.55 -3.76 -4.95
CA LEU A 172 10.08 -4.75 -5.92
C LEU A 172 11.04 -4.81 -7.10
N VAL A 173 11.43 -6.02 -7.49
CA VAL A 173 12.26 -6.28 -8.66
C VAL A 173 11.53 -7.24 -9.59
N ALA A 174 11.16 -6.76 -10.78
CA ALA A 174 10.55 -7.59 -11.81
C ALA A 174 11.52 -7.80 -12.98
N HIS A 175 11.89 -9.07 -13.22
CA HIS A 175 12.72 -9.48 -14.34
C HIS A 175 11.88 -9.63 -15.63
N LYS A 176 12.46 -10.11 -16.72
CA LYS A 176 11.82 -10.24 -18.04
C LYS A 176 10.48 -10.99 -17.94
N ASP A 177 9.44 -10.45 -18.56
CA ASP A 177 8.08 -11.02 -18.59
C ASP A 177 7.45 -11.26 -17.19
N ALA A 178 8.12 -10.85 -16.10
CA ALA A 178 7.62 -11.02 -14.74
C ALA A 178 6.54 -9.99 -14.40
N ARG A 179 5.63 -10.37 -13.51
CA ARG A 179 4.54 -9.50 -13.06
C ARG A 179 4.40 -9.54 -11.55
N ILE A 180 4.42 -8.36 -10.93
CA ILE A 180 4.17 -8.18 -9.49
C ILE A 180 2.93 -7.30 -9.34
N LYS A 181 1.93 -7.80 -8.63
CA LYS A 181 0.79 -7.03 -8.14
C LYS A 181 0.98 -6.85 -6.65
N TYR A 182 1.09 -5.61 -6.19
CA TYR A 182 1.27 -5.28 -4.78
C TYR A 182 0.12 -4.41 -4.31
N SER A 183 -0.66 -4.92 -3.39
CA SER A 183 -1.81 -4.24 -2.83
C SER A 183 -1.56 -3.87 -1.37
N THR A 184 -2.06 -2.72 -0.92
CA THR A 184 -1.99 -2.29 0.48
C THR A 184 -3.36 -1.84 0.93
N VAL A 185 -3.81 -2.35 2.08
CA VAL A 185 -4.97 -1.81 2.80
C VAL A 185 -4.49 -1.40 4.19
N GLN A 186 -4.55 -0.10 4.48
CA GLN A 186 -4.06 0.45 5.73
C GLN A 186 -5.19 1.07 6.53
N ASN A 187 -5.26 0.66 7.81
CA ASN A 187 -6.19 1.17 8.79
C ASN A 187 -5.42 1.52 10.07
N TRP A 188 -4.92 2.74 10.11
CA TRP A 188 -4.18 3.27 11.23
C TRP A 188 -5.09 4.03 12.21
N TYR A 189 -4.55 4.38 13.37
CA TYR A 189 -5.21 5.26 14.31
C TYR A 189 -4.92 6.73 13.98
N PRO A 190 -5.98 7.57 13.79
CA PRO A 190 -5.82 8.96 13.31
C PRO A 190 -5.45 9.99 14.38
N GLY A 191 -5.48 9.62 15.65
CA GLY A 191 -5.54 10.53 16.78
C GLY A 191 -6.97 10.71 17.31
N ASP A 192 -7.11 11.48 18.38
CA ASP A 192 -8.40 11.78 19.00
C ASP A 192 -9.21 12.84 18.20
N GLU A 193 -10.40 13.18 18.69
CA GLU A 193 -11.29 14.19 18.09
C GLU A 193 -10.66 15.59 17.97
N ASN A 194 -9.61 15.88 18.73
CA ASN A 194 -8.84 17.12 18.71
C ASN A 194 -7.58 17.03 17.84
N GLY A 195 -7.34 15.88 17.19
CA GLY A 195 -6.16 15.62 16.37
C GLY A 195 -4.90 15.32 17.17
N LYS A 196 -5.03 14.92 18.46
CA LYS A 196 -3.89 14.55 19.30
C LYS A 196 -3.60 13.05 19.19
N GLY A 197 -2.33 12.70 19.13
CA GLY A 197 -1.89 11.31 18.93
C GLY A 197 -1.95 10.87 17.48
N GLY A 198 -1.98 9.56 17.27
CA GLY A 198 -2.12 8.94 15.95
C GLY A 198 -0.81 8.57 15.28
N ILE A 199 -0.93 7.87 14.17
CA ILE A 199 0.20 7.29 13.44
C ILE A 199 0.75 8.27 12.40
N TYR A 200 2.08 8.44 12.40
CA TYR A 200 2.85 9.07 11.33
C TYR A 200 3.34 7.97 10.39
N ASN A 201 2.70 7.87 9.23
CA ASN A 201 2.89 6.80 8.26
C ASN A 201 3.77 7.28 7.09
N PHE A 202 5.07 7.05 7.18
CA PHE A 202 6.07 7.49 6.22
C PHE A 202 6.71 6.29 5.53
N VAL A 203 6.21 5.93 4.33
CA VAL A 203 6.58 4.70 3.66
C VAL A 203 7.26 4.97 2.33
N THR A 204 8.43 4.37 2.12
CA THR A 204 9.18 4.42 0.87
C THR A 204 8.95 3.13 0.08
N LYS A 205 8.21 3.21 -1.03
CA LYS A 205 7.93 2.08 -1.93
C LYS A 205 8.54 2.34 -3.31
N ARG A 206 9.39 1.42 -3.79
CA ARG A 206 10.01 1.51 -5.12
C ARG A 206 9.91 0.19 -5.85
N GLY A 207 9.55 0.25 -7.12
CA GLY A 207 9.53 -0.88 -8.04
C GLY A 207 10.47 -0.66 -9.20
N LEU A 208 11.20 -1.70 -9.59
CA LEU A 208 12.06 -1.73 -10.74
C LEU A 208 11.56 -2.78 -11.75
N CYS A 209 10.99 -2.32 -12.86
CA CYS A 209 10.78 -3.12 -14.06
C CYS A 209 12.11 -3.23 -14.80
N LYS A 210 12.95 -4.19 -14.36
CA LYS A 210 14.36 -4.27 -14.71
C LYS A 210 14.60 -4.68 -16.14
N GLU A 211 13.79 -5.56 -16.66
CA GLU A 211 13.97 -6.20 -17.95
C GLU A 211 12.70 -6.11 -18.84
N PRO A 212 12.77 -6.44 -20.14
CA PRO A 212 11.64 -6.26 -21.06
C PRO A 212 10.35 -6.97 -20.64
N ASN A 213 9.22 -6.34 -21.01
CA ASN A 213 7.84 -6.82 -20.82
C ASN A 213 7.47 -7.03 -19.33
N SER A 214 8.29 -6.58 -18.39
CA SER A 214 7.98 -6.69 -16.97
C SER A 214 6.87 -5.73 -16.55
N LYS A 215 6.13 -6.09 -15.51
CA LYS A 215 5.00 -5.29 -15.00
C LYS A 215 5.00 -5.20 -13.49
N ILE A 216 4.83 -3.99 -12.97
CA ILE A 216 4.56 -3.75 -11.54
C ILE A 216 3.28 -2.93 -11.43
N SER A 217 2.35 -3.41 -10.61
CA SER A 217 1.08 -2.76 -10.31
C SER A 217 0.98 -2.51 -8.80
N TRP A 218 0.83 -1.24 -8.42
CA TRP A 218 0.54 -0.82 -7.05
C TRP A 218 -0.94 -0.53 -6.90
N THR A 219 -1.59 -1.14 -5.92
CA THR A 219 -2.95 -0.76 -5.52
C THR A 219 -2.92 -0.42 -4.03
N GLN A 220 -3.44 0.74 -3.63
CA GLN A 220 -3.43 1.12 -2.22
C GLN A 220 -4.72 1.79 -1.77
N VAL A 221 -5.13 1.45 -0.55
CA VAL A 221 -6.19 2.12 0.20
C VAL A 221 -5.61 2.61 1.51
N GLU A 222 -5.55 3.93 1.66
CA GLU A 222 -4.92 4.61 2.78
C GLU A 222 -5.99 5.28 3.63
N THR A 223 -6.13 4.83 4.87
CA THR A 223 -7.03 5.44 5.85
C THR A 223 -6.37 5.51 7.23
N GLY A 224 -6.85 6.39 8.07
CA GLY A 224 -6.66 6.35 9.50
C GLY A 224 -5.37 6.97 10.04
N SER A 225 -4.34 7.27 9.25
CA SER A 225 -3.13 7.91 9.80
C SER A 225 -3.38 9.37 10.15
N ALA A 226 -2.76 9.86 11.23
CA ALA A 226 -2.73 11.29 11.53
C ALA A 226 -1.99 12.06 10.42
N ILE A 227 -0.83 11.55 10.00
CA ILE A 227 -0.07 12.07 8.86
C ILE A 227 0.37 10.90 7.98
N THR A 228 0.03 10.97 6.69
CA THR A 228 0.53 10.02 5.67
C THR A 228 1.48 10.74 4.71
N TRP A 229 2.65 10.14 4.47
CA TRP A 229 3.61 10.60 3.48
C TRP A 229 4.12 9.40 2.68
N LYS A 230 3.59 9.20 1.45
CA LYS A 230 3.78 7.95 0.73
C LYS A 230 3.70 8.14 -0.78
N TYR A 231 4.81 7.85 -1.46
CA TYR A 231 4.94 7.98 -2.92
C TYR A 231 5.54 6.69 -3.50
N PRO A 232 4.75 5.65 -3.77
CA PRO A 232 5.21 4.52 -4.54
C PRO A 232 5.77 4.94 -5.90
N SER A 233 6.80 4.29 -6.36
CA SER A 233 7.35 4.58 -7.67
C SER A 233 7.60 3.32 -8.49
N VAL A 234 7.63 3.48 -9.83
CA VAL A 234 8.08 2.44 -10.75
C VAL A 234 9.09 3.04 -11.73
N VAL A 235 10.26 2.43 -11.79
CA VAL A 235 11.25 2.68 -12.84
C VAL A 235 11.04 1.64 -13.95
N LEU A 236 10.65 2.09 -15.13
CA LEU A 236 10.39 1.29 -16.32
C LEU A 236 11.67 1.23 -17.16
N LEU A 237 12.62 0.38 -16.72
CA LEU A 237 13.95 0.27 -17.35
C LEU A 237 13.92 -0.63 -18.57
N GLY A 238 13.21 -1.76 -18.50
CA GLY A 238 13.08 -2.70 -19.62
C GLY A 238 12.13 -2.18 -20.69
N ASP A 239 12.42 -2.49 -21.96
CA ASP A 239 11.53 -2.18 -23.10
C ASP A 239 10.16 -2.85 -22.91
N ASN A 240 9.09 -2.19 -23.35
CA ASN A 240 7.69 -2.64 -23.23
C ASN A 240 7.22 -2.86 -21.80
N SER A 241 7.94 -2.41 -20.77
CA SER A 241 7.52 -2.58 -19.39
C SER A 241 6.32 -1.69 -19.03
N VAL A 242 5.57 -2.12 -18.00
CA VAL A 242 4.32 -1.48 -17.60
C VAL A 242 4.33 -1.18 -16.10
N GLY A 243 4.00 0.07 -15.74
CA GLY A 243 3.78 0.52 -14.37
C GLY A 243 2.34 0.94 -14.16
N GLU A 244 1.71 0.45 -13.10
CA GLU A 244 0.34 0.86 -12.76
C GLU A 244 0.28 1.33 -11.31
N PHE A 245 -0.56 2.32 -11.06
CA PHE A 245 -0.84 2.86 -9.73
C PHE A 245 -2.32 3.17 -9.60
N TYR A 246 -2.96 2.50 -8.68
CA TYR A 246 -4.36 2.71 -8.31
C TYR A 246 -4.42 3.05 -6.83
N SER A 247 -5.02 4.18 -6.45
CA SER A 247 -5.06 4.57 -5.05
C SER A 247 -6.37 5.22 -4.62
N VAL A 248 -6.76 4.92 -3.38
CA VAL A 248 -7.73 5.69 -2.61
C VAL A 248 -7.00 6.23 -1.38
N ALA A 249 -7.09 7.53 -1.13
CA ALA A 249 -6.62 8.15 0.10
C ALA A 249 -7.80 8.89 0.73
N LEU A 250 -8.25 8.39 1.89
CA LEU A 250 -9.34 9.00 2.65
C LEU A 250 -8.79 9.66 3.91
N THR A 251 -9.14 10.92 4.10
CA THR A 251 -8.81 11.71 5.29
C THR A 251 -10.06 12.29 5.90
N ASN A 252 -10.15 12.30 7.24
CA ASN A 252 -11.23 12.89 8.02
C ASN A 252 -10.65 13.65 9.21
N ASN A 253 -11.48 14.44 9.91
CA ASN A 253 -11.10 15.23 11.09
C ASN A 253 -9.87 16.11 10.81
N TYR A 254 -8.75 15.88 11.48
CA TYR A 254 -7.48 16.64 11.36
C TYR A 254 -6.39 15.91 10.57
N GLN A 255 -6.72 14.81 9.94
CA GLN A 255 -5.77 14.01 9.19
C GLN A 255 -5.15 14.78 8.02
N GLN A 256 -3.87 14.49 7.76
CA GLN A 256 -3.11 15.07 6.65
C GLN A 256 -2.56 13.92 5.81
N ALA A 257 -2.91 13.88 4.53
CA ALA A 257 -2.31 12.93 3.61
C ALA A 257 -1.58 13.67 2.48
N ASP A 258 -0.32 13.37 2.29
CA ASP A 258 0.45 13.77 1.13
C ASP A 258 0.92 12.50 0.42
N THR A 259 0.18 12.12 -0.60
CA THR A 259 0.35 10.86 -1.32
C THR A 259 0.59 11.11 -2.80
N GLY A 260 0.86 10.05 -3.52
CA GLY A 260 1.04 10.13 -4.97
C GLY A 260 1.93 9.03 -5.51
N THR A 261 2.49 9.26 -6.69
CA THR A 261 3.33 8.25 -7.32
C THR A 261 4.38 8.86 -8.24
N LYS A 262 5.39 8.07 -8.58
CA LYS A 262 6.42 8.44 -9.55
C LYS A 262 6.53 7.34 -10.60
N MET A 263 6.32 7.69 -11.87
CA MET A 263 6.52 6.80 -13.02
C MET A 263 7.69 7.31 -13.86
N VAL A 264 8.77 6.53 -13.91
CA VAL A 264 10.01 6.91 -14.62
C VAL A 264 10.21 5.98 -15.81
N HIS A 265 10.01 6.50 -17.01
CA HIS A 265 10.17 5.80 -18.27
C HIS A 265 11.60 5.93 -18.78
N VAL A 266 12.31 4.80 -18.92
CA VAL A 266 13.69 4.72 -19.42
C VAL A 266 13.76 3.84 -20.67
N GLY A 267 13.11 2.68 -20.65
CA GLY A 267 13.01 1.77 -21.79
C GLY A 267 12.05 2.28 -22.87
N LYS A 268 12.10 1.66 -24.04
CA LYS A 268 11.25 1.98 -25.20
C LYS A 268 9.86 1.35 -25.06
N ASN A 269 8.84 1.98 -25.66
CA ASN A 269 7.45 1.50 -25.68
C ASN A 269 6.86 1.23 -24.28
N THR A 270 7.39 1.87 -23.25
CA THR A 270 6.93 1.71 -21.88
C THR A 270 5.57 2.37 -21.65
N ARG A 271 4.80 1.84 -20.73
CA ARG A 271 3.46 2.37 -20.43
C ARG A 271 3.28 2.56 -18.93
N SER A 272 2.57 3.63 -18.54
CA SER A 272 2.11 3.80 -17.16
C SER A 272 0.67 4.27 -17.10
N ILE A 273 -0.03 3.80 -16.06
CA ILE A 273 -1.40 4.19 -15.73
C ILE A 273 -1.41 4.65 -14.29
N ILE A 274 -2.01 5.80 -14.03
CA ILE A 274 -2.19 6.36 -12.69
C ILE A 274 -3.67 6.69 -12.52
N VAL A 275 -4.31 6.09 -11.52
CA VAL A 275 -5.67 6.43 -11.07
C VAL A 275 -5.63 6.70 -9.58
N SER A 276 -5.83 7.95 -9.18
CA SER A 276 -5.80 8.37 -7.79
C SER A 276 -7.10 9.04 -7.38
N LYS A 277 -7.74 8.53 -6.34
CA LYS A 277 -8.98 9.05 -5.76
C LYS A 277 -8.68 9.58 -4.35
N GLY A 278 -8.73 10.89 -4.18
CA GLY A 278 -8.60 11.55 -2.88
C GLY A 278 -9.98 11.86 -2.30
N ILE A 279 -10.17 11.62 -1.01
CA ILE A 279 -11.40 11.96 -0.30
C ILE A 279 -11.02 12.74 0.97
N SER A 280 -11.57 13.92 1.14
CA SER A 280 -11.33 14.74 2.31
C SER A 280 -12.65 15.09 2.99
N ALA A 281 -12.72 14.89 4.31
CA ALA A 281 -13.86 15.21 5.14
C ALA A 281 -13.42 16.01 6.40
N GLY A 282 -14.35 16.61 7.11
CA GLY A 282 -14.09 17.32 8.34
C GLY A 282 -13.18 18.55 8.15
N ARG A 283 -12.00 18.53 8.77
CA ARG A 283 -10.94 19.56 8.67
C ARG A 283 -9.65 19.01 8.08
N SER A 284 -9.75 17.91 7.38
CA SER A 284 -8.59 17.20 6.82
C SER A 284 -8.09 17.82 5.52
N ASN A 285 -6.88 17.46 5.15
CA ASN A 285 -6.30 17.83 3.85
C ASN A 285 -5.70 16.61 3.17
N ASN A 286 -5.96 16.48 1.87
CA ASN A 286 -5.42 15.44 1.03
C ASN A 286 -4.66 16.09 -0.13
N SER A 287 -3.39 15.75 -0.26
CA SER A 287 -2.54 16.22 -1.35
C SER A 287 -2.10 15.03 -2.20
N TYR A 288 -2.24 15.17 -3.51
CA TYR A 288 -1.67 14.25 -4.48
C TYR A 288 -0.47 14.90 -5.16
N ARG A 289 0.68 14.18 -5.18
CA ARG A 289 1.87 14.59 -5.94
C ARG A 289 2.25 13.50 -6.92
N GLY A 290 2.21 13.81 -8.21
CA GLY A 290 2.53 12.87 -9.28
C GLY A 290 3.74 13.32 -10.09
N LEU A 291 4.74 12.43 -10.24
CA LEU A 291 5.83 12.63 -11.18
C LEU A 291 5.70 11.63 -12.34
N VAL A 292 5.67 12.14 -13.55
CA VAL A 292 5.90 11.35 -14.76
C VAL A 292 7.17 11.87 -15.44
N LYS A 293 8.20 11.02 -15.45
CA LYS A 293 9.48 11.33 -16.10
C LYS A 293 9.69 10.43 -17.28
N VAL A 294 9.94 11.02 -18.46
CA VAL A 294 10.25 10.28 -19.68
C VAL A 294 11.67 10.66 -20.11
N HIS A 295 12.58 9.69 -20.02
CA HIS A 295 13.98 9.86 -20.41
C HIS A 295 14.09 10.08 -21.94
N LYS A 296 15.14 10.78 -22.38
CA LYS A 296 15.40 11.07 -23.80
C LYS A 296 15.42 9.82 -24.71
N ASP A 297 15.80 8.67 -24.17
CA ASP A 297 15.88 7.39 -24.92
C ASP A 297 14.62 6.54 -24.80
N ALA A 298 13.63 6.96 -24.01
CA ALA A 298 12.35 6.26 -23.82
C ALA A 298 11.38 6.54 -24.97
N HIS A 299 11.71 6.03 -26.17
CA HIS A 299 10.87 6.21 -27.34
C HIS A 299 9.50 5.57 -27.19
N ASN A 300 8.46 6.26 -27.68
CA ASN A 300 7.06 5.81 -27.67
C ASN A 300 6.50 5.52 -26.26
N ALA A 301 7.06 6.15 -25.22
CA ALA A 301 6.51 6.05 -23.89
C ALA A 301 5.07 6.61 -23.83
N ARG A 302 4.19 5.98 -23.07
CA ARG A 302 2.80 6.41 -22.88
C ARG A 302 2.45 6.46 -21.42
N ASN A 303 1.84 7.55 -20.99
CA ASN A 303 1.27 7.70 -19.65
C ASN A 303 -0.17 8.17 -19.76
N PHE A 304 -1.02 7.62 -18.91
CA PHE A 304 -2.34 8.16 -18.57
C PHE A 304 -2.40 8.39 -17.07
N SER A 305 -2.79 9.59 -16.64
CA SER A 305 -2.95 9.96 -15.22
C SER A 305 -4.32 10.59 -14.99
N GLN A 306 -5.08 10.03 -14.07
CA GLN A 306 -6.33 10.57 -13.60
C GLN A 306 -6.27 10.77 -12.07
N CYS A 307 -6.46 12.01 -11.61
CA CYS A 307 -6.33 12.40 -10.22
C CYS A 307 -7.59 13.14 -9.78
N ASP A 308 -8.51 12.45 -9.16
CA ASP A 308 -9.79 13.01 -8.74
C ASP A 308 -9.84 13.23 -7.23
N SER A 309 -10.43 14.32 -6.81
CA SER A 309 -10.64 14.67 -5.40
C SER A 309 -12.12 14.89 -5.11
N LEU A 310 -12.61 14.31 -4.01
CA LEU A 310 -13.97 14.45 -3.50
C LEU A 310 -13.94 15.12 -2.13
N LEU A 311 -14.68 16.22 -1.98
CA LEU A 311 -14.79 16.98 -0.74
C LEU A 311 -16.14 16.68 -0.07
N ILE A 312 -16.10 16.46 1.25
CA ILE A 312 -17.26 16.24 2.10
C ILE A 312 -17.25 17.32 3.20
N GLY A 313 -18.17 18.28 3.07
CA GLY A 313 -18.22 19.44 3.96
C GLY A 313 -17.41 20.65 3.45
N ASP A 314 -17.27 21.69 4.33
CA ASP A 314 -16.79 23.02 3.93
C ASP A 314 -15.37 23.37 4.43
N ARG A 315 -14.79 22.55 5.30
CA ARG A 315 -13.54 22.87 6.00
C ARG A 315 -12.38 21.94 5.64
N CYS A 316 -12.62 20.97 4.75
CA CYS A 316 -11.57 20.08 4.23
C CYS A 316 -10.95 20.65 2.95
N GLY A 317 -9.76 20.15 2.60
CA GLY A 317 -9.02 20.59 1.42
C GLY A 317 -8.51 19.45 0.56
N ALA A 318 -8.35 19.72 -0.74
CA ALA A 318 -7.69 18.83 -1.69
C ALA A 318 -6.71 19.63 -2.54
N HIS A 319 -5.53 19.06 -2.78
CA HIS A 319 -4.45 19.68 -3.52
C HIS A 319 -3.83 18.70 -4.51
N THR A 320 -3.61 19.13 -5.74
CA THR A 320 -3.01 18.29 -6.79
C THR A 320 -1.78 18.97 -7.37
N PHE A 321 -0.64 18.29 -7.33
CA PHE A 321 0.65 18.79 -7.79
C PHE A 321 1.23 17.84 -8.85
N PRO A 322 0.82 17.94 -10.12
CA PRO A 322 1.40 17.16 -11.19
C PRO A 322 2.78 17.72 -11.57
N TYR A 323 3.74 16.84 -11.77
CA TYR A 323 5.06 17.18 -12.27
C TYR A 323 5.42 16.30 -13.46
N LEU A 324 5.67 16.93 -14.61
CA LEU A 324 5.93 16.24 -15.88
C LEU A 324 7.29 16.66 -16.42
N GLU A 325 8.21 15.70 -16.53
CA GLU A 325 9.52 15.85 -17.17
C GLU A 325 9.57 14.98 -18.43
N ILE A 326 9.45 15.57 -19.60
CA ILE A 326 9.33 14.82 -20.84
C ILE A 326 10.45 15.19 -21.81
N ASP A 327 11.50 14.37 -21.84
CA ASP A 327 12.69 14.60 -22.63
C ASP A 327 12.65 13.91 -24.01
N ASN A 328 11.55 13.21 -24.37
CA ASN A 328 11.40 12.50 -25.64
C ASN A 328 10.13 12.93 -26.40
N LYS A 329 10.31 13.43 -27.62
CA LYS A 329 9.22 13.96 -28.45
C LYS A 329 8.20 12.90 -28.94
N SER A 330 8.54 11.63 -28.94
CA SER A 330 7.62 10.54 -29.30
C SER A 330 6.72 10.09 -28.16
N ALA A 331 6.91 10.63 -26.94
CA ALA A 331 6.08 10.30 -25.79
C ALA A 331 4.68 10.89 -25.92
N ARG A 332 3.71 10.18 -25.33
CA ARG A 332 2.33 10.66 -25.14
C ARG A 332 2.00 10.61 -23.68
N VAL A 333 1.75 11.76 -23.09
CA VAL A 333 1.43 11.91 -21.68
C VAL A 333 0.11 12.66 -21.56
N GLU A 334 -0.84 12.02 -20.89
CA GLU A 334 -2.17 12.56 -20.63
C GLU A 334 -2.34 12.70 -19.12
N HIS A 335 -2.83 13.85 -18.68
CA HIS A 335 -3.10 14.13 -17.29
C HIS A 335 -4.45 14.81 -17.13
N GLU A 336 -5.34 14.20 -16.35
CA GLU A 336 -6.63 14.75 -15.97
C GLU A 336 -6.68 14.92 -14.46
N ALA A 337 -7.25 16.02 -13.98
CA ALA A 337 -7.48 16.25 -12.56
C ALA A 337 -8.84 16.90 -12.35
N THR A 338 -9.62 16.33 -11.44
CA THR A 338 -10.93 16.90 -11.07
C THR A 338 -11.02 17.09 -9.55
N THR A 339 -11.78 18.10 -9.14
CA THR A 339 -12.16 18.29 -7.75
C THR A 339 -13.65 18.55 -7.72
N SER A 340 -14.36 17.73 -6.96
CA SER A 340 -15.81 17.86 -6.77
C SER A 340 -16.16 17.86 -5.29
N LYS A 341 -17.31 18.39 -4.96
CA LYS A 341 -17.92 18.34 -3.63
C LYS A 341 -19.22 17.56 -3.74
N ILE A 342 -19.53 16.74 -2.73
CA ILE A 342 -20.87 16.11 -2.67
C ILE A 342 -21.91 17.20 -2.56
N GLY A 343 -22.82 17.24 -3.55
CA GLY A 343 -23.90 18.23 -3.61
C GLY A 343 -25.05 17.87 -2.70
N GLU A 344 -25.68 18.90 -2.12
CA GLU A 344 -26.91 18.74 -1.32
C GLU A 344 -28.02 18.05 -2.12
N ASP A 345 -28.10 18.32 -3.42
CA ASP A 345 -29.10 17.71 -4.32
C ASP A 345 -28.90 16.17 -4.44
N GLN A 346 -27.66 15.69 -4.43
CA GLN A 346 -27.36 14.25 -4.46
C GLN A 346 -27.80 13.58 -3.15
N ILE A 347 -27.50 14.21 -2.02
CA ILE A 347 -27.91 13.73 -0.70
C ILE A 347 -29.44 13.76 -0.60
N PHE A 348 -30.08 14.87 -0.99
CA PHE A 348 -31.54 15.01 -0.99
C PHE A 348 -32.19 13.91 -1.85
N TYR A 349 -31.66 13.62 -3.03
CA TYR A 349 -32.17 12.58 -3.91
C TYR A 349 -32.12 11.20 -3.24
N CYS A 350 -31.07 10.87 -2.49
CA CYS A 350 -30.95 9.64 -1.73
C CYS A 350 -31.93 9.61 -0.55
N ASN A 351 -32.04 10.72 0.20
CA ASN A 351 -32.94 10.84 1.35
C ASN A 351 -34.42 10.65 0.95
N GLN A 352 -34.82 11.16 -0.22
CA GLN A 352 -36.16 10.94 -0.77
C GLN A 352 -36.47 9.47 -1.07
N ARG A 353 -35.48 8.61 -1.11
CA ARG A 353 -35.56 7.15 -1.32
C ARG A 353 -35.37 6.34 -0.04
N GLY A 354 -35.37 7.02 1.11
CA GLY A 354 -35.32 6.38 2.42
C GLY A 354 -33.91 6.02 2.91
N LEU A 355 -32.86 6.48 2.21
CA LEU A 355 -31.50 6.39 2.75
C LEU A 355 -31.28 7.56 3.70
N ASP A 356 -30.63 7.33 4.83
CA ASP A 356 -30.15 8.44 5.66
C ASP A 356 -28.92 9.13 5.03
N THR A 357 -28.50 10.25 5.62
CA THR A 357 -27.43 11.06 5.03
C THR A 357 -26.08 10.34 5.08
N GLU A 358 -25.79 9.56 6.13
CA GLU A 358 -24.56 8.80 6.25
C GLU A 358 -24.50 7.67 5.22
N ASP A 359 -25.59 6.91 5.06
CA ASP A 359 -25.71 5.87 4.04
C ASP A 359 -25.59 6.45 2.62
N ALA A 360 -26.19 7.63 2.36
CA ALA A 360 -26.09 8.31 1.08
C ALA A 360 -24.65 8.71 0.75
N VAL A 361 -23.92 9.27 1.70
CA VAL A 361 -22.49 9.60 1.53
C VAL A 361 -21.67 8.34 1.33
N GLY A 362 -21.90 7.29 2.13
CA GLY A 362 -21.22 6.00 1.98
C GLY A 362 -21.42 5.39 0.59
N LEU A 363 -22.65 5.45 0.05
CA LEU A 363 -22.96 4.96 -1.30
C LEU A 363 -22.22 5.75 -2.39
N ILE A 364 -22.20 7.07 -2.30
CA ILE A 364 -21.52 7.96 -3.26
C ILE A 364 -20.00 7.69 -3.23
N VAL A 365 -19.41 7.62 -2.04
CA VAL A 365 -17.98 7.36 -1.86
C VAL A 365 -17.57 5.97 -2.38
N ASN A 366 -18.36 4.94 -2.09
CA ASN A 366 -18.11 3.61 -2.62
C ASN A 366 -18.18 3.56 -4.15
N GLY A 367 -19.17 4.27 -4.74
CA GLY A 367 -19.28 4.43 -6.18
C GLY A 367 -18.06 5.13 -6.80
N TYR A 368 -17.58 6.19 -6.15
CA TYR A 368 -16.40 6.95 -6.56
C TYR A 368 -15.10 6.14 -6.52
N CYS A 369 -14.94 5.24 -5.54
CA CYS A 369 -13.77 4.40 -5.37
C CYS A 369 -13.79 3.09 -6.18
N LYS A 370 -14.92 2.76 -6.82
CA LYS A 370 -15.17 1.46 -7.47
C LYS A 370 -14.07 1.03 -8.44
N GLU A 371 -13.51 1.96 -9.19
CA GLU A 371 -12.45 1.67 -10.17
C GLU A 371 -11.19 1.11 -9.49
N VAL A 372 -10.78 1.71 -8.36
CA VAL A 372 -9.63 1.24 -7.58
C VAL A 372 -9.93 -0.08 -6.89
N PHE A 373 -11.12 -0.25 -6.33
CA PHE A 373 -11.50 -1.48 -5.63
C PHE A 373 -11.52 -2.71 -6.54
N ARG A 374 -11.79 -2.54 -7.83
CA ARG A 374 -11.72 -3.63 -8.82
C ARG A 374 -10.32 -4.21 -8.99
N GLU A 375 -9.30 -3.45 -8.63
CA GLU A 375 -7.91 -3.89 -8.66
C GLU A 375 -7.48 -4.66 -7.41
N LEU A 376 -8.30 -4.70 -6.35
CA LEU A 376 -8.06 -5.51 -5.17
C LEU A 376 -8.63 -6.93 -5.36
N PRO A 377 -8.06 -7.95 -4.71
CA PRO A 377 -8.77 -9.20 -4.47
C PRO A 377 -10.13 -8.94 -3.80
N MET A 378 -11.14 -9.76 -4.09
CA MET A 378 -12.54 -9.48 -3.71
C MET A 378 -12.72 -9.31 -2.19
N GLU A 379 -12.06 -10.13 -1.40
CA GLU A 379 -12.11 -10.11 0.06
C GLU A 379 -11.60 -8.79 0.62
N PHE A 380 -10.49 -8.28 0.05
CA PHE A 380 -9.89 -7.02 0.45
C PHE A 380 -10.63 -5.79 -0.08
N ALA A 381 -11.31 -5.93 -1.22
CA ALA A 381 -12.20 -4.89 -1.70
C ALA A 381 -13.38 -4.68 -0.74
N VAL A 382 -13.95 -5.75 -0.19
CA VAL A 382 -15.02 -5.67 0.83
C VAL A 382 -14.52 -5.06 2.13
N GLU A 383 -13.31 -5.44 2.58
CA GLU A 383 -12.67 -4.84 3.74
C GLU A 383 -12.45 -3.33 3.54
N ALA A 384 -11.86 -2.95 2.40
CA ALA A 384 -11.63 -1.54 2.07
C ALA A 384 -12.93 -0.72 2.07
N GLN A 385 -14.03 -1.26 1.53
CA GLN A 385 -15.34 -0.62 1.55
C GLN A 385 -15.86 -0.38 2.97
N LYS A 386 -15.74 -1.39 3.85
CA LYS A 386 -16.13 -1.26 5.26
C LYS A 386 -15.28 -0.22 5.99
N LEU A 387 -13.96 -0.22 5.75
CA LEU A 387 -13.04 0.75 6.36
C LEU A 387 -13.36 2.19 5.95
N LEU A 388 -13.72 2.42 4.68
CA LEU A 388 -14.13 3.75 4.22
C LEU A 388 -15.41 4.22 4.92
N ALA A 389 -16.41 3.33 5.07
CA ALA A 389 -17.65 3.66 5.77
C ALA A 389 -17.37 4.06 7.22
N ILE A 390 -16.62 3.24 7.97
CA ILE A 390 -16.24 3.52 9.37
C ILE A 390 -15.44 4.83 9.49
N SER A 391 -14.51 5.08 8.56
CA SER A 391 -13.69 6.29 8.60
C SER A 391 -14.46 7.58 8.32
N LEU A 392 -15.67 7.48 7.77
CA LEU A 392 -16.57 8.61 7.47
C LEU A 392 -17.69 8.78 8.50
N GLU A 393 -17.85 7.88 9.47
CA GLU A 393 -18.84 8.02 10.54
C GLU A 393 -18.65 9.36 11.27
N GLY A 394 -19.74 10.08 11.46
CA GLY A 394 -19.75 11.41 12.10
C GLY A 394 -19.14 12.55 11.25
N SER A 395 -18.76 12.30 9.98
CA SER A 395 -18.23 13.36 9.10
C SER A 395 -19.30 14.21 8.43
N VAL A 396 -20.54 13.79 8.53
CA VAL A 396 -21.72 14.38 7.88
C VAL A 396 -22.65 14.96 8.94
N GLY A 397 -22.19 15.99 9.65
CA GLY A 397 -22.98 16.70 10.66
C GLY A 397 -22.78 18.20 10.57
#